data_f36c206c5ee636805cf586850fb70cb8
#
_entry.id   f36c206c5ee636805cf586850fb70cb8
#
_cell.length_a   1.000
_cell.length_b   1.000
_cell.length_c   1.000
_cell.angle_alpha   90.00
_cell.angle_beta   90.00
_cell.angle_gamma   90.00
#
_symmetry.space_group_name_H-M   'P 1'
#
loop_
_entity.id
_entity.type
_entity.pdbx_description
1 polymer ?
#
loop_
_entity_poly.entity_id
_entity_poly.type
_entity_poly.pdbx_seq_one_letter_code
_entity_poly.pdbx_strand_id
1 'polypeptide(L)'
;MEDCYSILGVRPNATAAEIRRAYREKAKQLHPDASHDAQTTRQFQRLVKAYETLSDVKQRSLFDEAFFMRHHAKAYRSTNSFDYRTWLLARTDEESRAKLIFFDLMHEHEDEAVAEFKRMSMNHAGFRLAKWFTREDFMDYGFILAEELILRDEYYDAFVLLEQIIRMERTYEYFRLFFPEVMDLARTVLKYRIDGKVNDELALDSWERALELGFGNKDDAYFLRKMAGAYRRLGDEKTARICDEEASRLAV
;
A
#
# COMPACT_ATOMS: atom_id res chain seq x y z
N MET A 1 1.29 -5.39 31.03
CA MET A 1 1.08 -5.08 29.59
C MET A 1 2.45 -5.10 28.96
N GLU A 2 2.67 -5.96 27.97
CA GLU A 2 3.95 -6.06 27.27
C GLU A 2 4.15 -4.85 26.38
N ASP A 3 5.40 -4.43 26.22
CA ASP A 3 5.75 -3.32 25.34
C ASP A 3 5.76 -3.79 23.87
N CYS A 4 4.66 -3.52 23.15
CA CYS A 4 4.49 -3.92 21.77
C CYS A 4 5.53 -3.28 20.83
N TYR A 5 5.97 -2.05 21.14
CA TYR A 5 6.99 -1.36 20.37
C TYR A 5 8.37 -2.03 20.50
N SER A 6 8.75 -2.40 21.71
CA SER A 6 9.99 -3.17 21.95
C SER A 6 9.96 -4.55 21.32
N ILE A 7 8.81 -5.24 21.32
CA ILE A 7 8.66 -6.54 20.67
C ILE A 7 8.88 -6.43 19.17
N LEU A 8 8.29 -5.44 18.51
CA LEU A 8 8.51 -5.16 17.10
C LEU A 8 9.89 -4.55 16.83
N GLY A 9 10.55 -3.98 17.83
CA GLY A 9 11.84 -3.29 17.68
C GLY A 9 11.72 -1.92 17.01
N VAL A 10 10.58 -1.27 17.15
CA VAL A 10 10.29 0.05 16.61
C VAL A 10 10.15 1.07 17.73
N ARG A 11 10.21 2.35 17.39
CA ARG A 11 9.97 3.44 18.35
C ARG A 11 8.48 3.64 18.61
N PRO A 12 8.07 4.23 19.75
CA PRO A 12 6.65 4.50 20.02
C PRO A 12 5.97 5.44 19.01
N ASN A 13 6.74 6.27 18.32
CA ASN A 13 6.27 7.13 17.24
C ASN A 13 6.40 6.47 15.85
N ALA A 14 6.59 5.15 15.80
CA ALA A 14 6.68 4.44 14.53
C ALA A 14 5.36 4.50 13.78
N THR A 15 5.46 4.69 12.49
CA THR A 15 4.35 4.74 11.56
C THR A 15 3.78 3.36 11.28
N ALA A 16 2.60 3.30 10.67
CA ALA A 16 2.02 2.04 10.23
C ALA A 16 2.95 1.26 9.29
N ALA A 17 3.69 1.98 8.42
CA ALA A 17 4.69 1.39 7.52
C ALA A 17 5.85 0.75 8.27
N GLU A 18 6.45 1.47 9.20
CA GLU A 18 7.56 0.97 10.01
C GLU A 18 7.14 -0.24 10.85
N ILE A 19 5.92 -0.22 11.40
CA ILE A 19 5.34 -1.34 12.14
C ILE A 19 5.19 -2.56 11.24
N ARG A 20 4.62 -2.41 10.03
CA ARG A 20 4.49 -3.49 9.05
C ARG A 20 5.84 -4.04 8.62
N ARG A 21 6.79 -3.17 8.31
CA ARG A 21 8.16 -3.55 7.91
C ARG A 21 8.84 -4.35 9.01
N ALA A 22 8.84 -3.84 10.24
CA ALA A 22 9.46 -4.51 11.39
C ALA A 22 8.81 -5.87 11.68
N TYR A 23 7.48 -5.96 11.55
CA TYR A 23 6.78 -7.24 11.65
C TYR A 23 7.26 -8.24 10.62
N ARG A 24 7.32 -7.83 9.32
CA ARG A 24 7.77 -8.74 8.24
C ARG A 24 9.20 -9.21 8.43
N GLU A 25 10.11 -8.33 8.81
CA GLU A 25 11.51 -8.68 9.07
C GLU A 25 11.62 -9.71 10.20
N LYS A 26 10.94 -9.47 11.31
CA LYS A 26 10.96 -10.39 12.46
C LYS A 26 10.18 -11.68 12.22
N ALA A 27 9.07 -11.60 11.49
CA ALA A 27 8.29 -12.78 11.14
C ALA A 27 9.09 -13.76 10.27
N LYS A 28 9.92 -13.26 9.34
CA LYS A 28 10.86 -14.09 8.56
C LYS A 28 11.89 -14.79 9.44
N GLN A 29 12.36 -14.11 10.49
CA GLN A 29 13.39 -14.67 11.40
C GLN A 29 12.80 -15.68 12.39
N LEU A 30 11.56 -15.48 12.82
CA LEU A 30 10.89 -16.26 13.86
C LEU A 30 9.88 -17.27 13.29
N HIS A 31 9.83 -17.47 11.97
CA HIS A 31 8.86 -18.36 11.35
C HIS A 31 9.03 -19.80 11.89
N PRO A 32 7.94 -20.46 12.32
CA PRO A 32 8.02 -21.81 12.92
C PRO A 32 8.60 -22.87 11.99
N ASP A 33 8.52 -22.70 10.67
CA ASP A 33 9.16 -23.61 9.70
C ASP A 33 10.69 -23.48 9.65
N ALA A 34 11.23 -22.34 10.12
CA ALA A 34 12.68 -22.12 10.16
C ALA A 34 13.32 -22.63 11.46
N SER A 35 12.55 -22.83 12.52
CA SER A 35 13.04 -23.27 13.82
C SER A 35 11.93 -23.99 14.60
N HIS A 36 12.12 -25.28 14.87
CA HIS A 36 11.15 -26.11 15.63
C HIS A 36 11.28 -25.94 17.15
N ASP A 37 11.80 -24.82 17.62
CA ASP A 37 11.97 -24.55 19.05
C ASP A 37 10.72 -23.89 19.65
N ALA A 38 10.28 -24.41 20.80
CA ALA A 38 9.15 -23.90 21.56
C ALA A 38 9.33 -22.42 21.99
N GLN A 39 10.57 -21.95 22.13
CA GLN A 39 10.89 -20.57 22.48
C GLN A 39 10.62 -19.64 21.27
N THR A 40 11.01 -20.05 20.09
CA THR A 40 10.77 -19.32 18.83
C THR A 40 9.28 -19.21 18.55
N THR A 41 8.52 -20.27 18.75
CA THR A 41 7.06 -20.25 18.61
C THR A 41 6.40 -19.24 19.56
N ARG A 42 6.84 -19.17 20.84
CA ARG A 42 6.34 -18.15 21.78
C ARG A 42 6.72 -16.73 21.37
N GLN A 43 7.92 -16.53 20.88
CA GLN A 43 8.36 -15.22 20.36
C GLN A 43 7.53 -14.79 19.15
N PHE A 44 7.25 -15.71 18.24
CA PHE A 44 6.40 -15.46 17.10
C PHE A 44 4.96 -15.08 17.50
N GLN A 45 4.35 -15.81 18.44
CA GLN A 45 3.02 -15.47 18.95
C GLN A 45 2.97 -14.09 19.61
N ARG A 46 4.02 -13.72 20.35
CA ARG A 46 4.14 -12.37 20.94
C ARG A 46 4.30 -11.30 19.86
N LEU A 47 5.06 -11.58 18.79
CA LEU A 47 5.24 -10.72 17.65
C LEU A 47 3.92 -10.45 16.92
N VAL A 48 3.16 -11.52 16.63
CA VAL A 48 1.83 -11.41 15.99
C VAL A 48 0.90 -10.56 16.85
N LYS A 49 0.81 -10.82 18.14
CA LYS A 49 -0.05 -10.05 19.04
C LYS A 49 0.36 -8.57 19.14
N ALA A 50 1.65 -8.28 19.15
CA ALA A 50 2.15 -6.91 19.13
C ALA A 50 1.78 -6.20 17.82
N TYR A 51 1.89 -6.90 16.69
CA TYR A 51 1.48 -6.38 15.40
C TYR A 51 -0.03 -6.11 15.32
N GLU A 52 -0.87 -7.06 15.73
CA GLU A 52 -2.33 -6.88 15.78
C GLU A 52 -2.73 -5.65 16.61
N THR A 53 -2.05 -5.44 17.75
CA THR A 53 -2.33 -4.28 18.62
C THR A 53 -1.92 -2.96 17.97
N LEU A 54 -0.78 -2.91 17.28
CA LEU A 54 -0.22 -1.65 16.75
C LEU A 54 -0.66 -1.36 15.30
N SER A 55 -1.17 -2.35 14.57
CA SER A 55 -1.70 -2.17 13.21
C SER A 55 -3.15 -1.69 13.17
N ASP A 56 -3.92 -1.95 14.22
CA ASP A 56 -5.29 -1.43 14.37
C ASP A 56 -5.25 -0.05 15.03
N VAL A 57 -5.75 0.97 14.34
CA VAL A 57 -5.73 2.38 14.78
C VAL A 57 -6.38 2.56 16.16
N LYS A 58 -7.52 1.89 16.42
CA LYS A 58 -8.24 2.00 17.70
C LYS A 58 -7.50 1.30 18.83
N GLN A 59 -7.01 0.08 18.57
CA GLN A 59 -6.25 -0.67 19.57
C GLN A 59 -4.92 0.00 19.87
N ARG A 60 -4.25 0.56 18.86
CA ARG A 60 -3.03 1.33 19.03
C ARG A 60 -3.27 2.57 19.89
N SER A 61 -4.32 3.35 19.60
CA SER A 61 -4.65 4.54 20.39
C SER A 61 -4.87 4.21 21.88
N LEU A 62 -5.62 3.15 22.18
CA LEU A 62 -5.83 2.69 23.57
C LEU A 62 -4.53 2.18 24.21
N PHE A 63 -3.71 1.49 23.43
CA PHE A 63 -2.40 1.02 23.90
C PHE A 63 -1.47 2.21 24.20
N ASP A 64 -1.41 3.20 23.31
CA ASP A 64 -0.57 4.38 23.43
C ASP A 64 -0.96 5.20 24.65
N GLU A 65 -2.24 5.44 24.87
CA GLU A 65 -2.73 6.13 26.07
C GLU A 65 -2.23 5.45 27.36
N ALA A 66 -2.38 4.12 27.44
CA ALA A 66 -1.90 3.36 28.59
C ALA A 66 -0.36 3.28 28.69
N PHE A 67 0.34 3.25 27.54
CA PHE A 67 1.78 3.22 27.44
C PHE A 67 2.41 4.57 27.84
N PHE A 68 1.87 5.66 27.32
CA PHE A 68 2.33 7.02 27.64
C PHE A 68 2.08 7.41 29.09
N MET A 69 0.96 7.01 29.68
CA MET A 69 0.73 7.23 31.12
C MET A 69 1.80 6.55 32.00
N ARG A 70 2.40 5.44 31.55
CA ARG A 70 3.46 4.75 32.30
C ARG A 70 4.87 5.29 32.06
N HIS A 71 5.14 5.84 30.88
CA HIS A 71 6.52 6.16 30.46
C HIS A 71 6.84 7.67 30.39
N HIS A 72 5.87 8.59 30.47
CA HIS A 72 6.08 10.01 30.22
C HIS A 72 5.97 10.96 31.41
N ALA A 73 6.51 10.57 32.57
CA ALA A 73 6.84 11.59 33.59
C ALA A 73 8.23 12.26 33.39
N LYS A 74 9.02 11.86 32.36
CA LYS A 74 10.45 12.24 32.35
C LYS A 74 11.09 12.76 31.07
N ALA A 75 10.40 12.94 29.94
CA ALA A 75 11.09 13.29 28.70
C ALA A 75 10.44 14.36 27.82
N TYR A 76 9.89 15.42 28.38
CA TYR A 76 9.48 16.59 27.59
C TYR A 76 10.36 17.82 27.91
N ARG A 77 11.61 17.78 27.47
CA ARG A 77 12.48 18.97 27.31
C ARG A 77 13.66 18.64 26.40
N SER A 78 13.51 18.86 25.12
CA SER A 78 14.63 19.28 24.27
C SER A 78 14.08 20.04 23.06
N THR A 79 14.30 21.32 23.13
CA THR A 79 14.02 22.33 22.14
C THR A 79 15.03 22.28 20.99
N ASN A 80 14.56 22.66 19.83
CA ASN A 80 15.32 22.85 18.58
C ASN A 80 15.49 21.58 17.72
N SER A 81 14.40 20.90 17.38
CA SER A 81 14.43 19.98 16.27
C SER A 81 14.19 20.75 14.97
N PHE A 82 15.11 20.60 14.02
CA PHE A 82 14.94 21.01 12.65
C PHE A 82 13.60 20.46 12.12
N ASP A 83 12.66 21.36 11.79
CA ASP A 83 11.36 20.96 11.25
C ASP A 83 11.54 20.52 9.79
N TYR A 84 11.73 19.22 9.61
CA TYR A 84 11.98 18.61 8.31
C TYR A 84 10.77 18.77 7.38
N ARG A 85 9.54 18.73 7.91
CA ARG A 85 8.33 18.94 7.09
C ARG A 85 8.29 20.35 6.52
N THR A 86 8.48 21.37 7.35
CA THR A 86 8.54 22.77 6.89
C THR A 86 9.66 22.99 5.89
N TRP A 87 10.80 22.34 6.07
CA TRP A 87 11.90 22.41 5.11
C TRP A 87 11.54 21.77 3.76
N LEU A 88 10.84 20.62 3.73
CA LEU A 88 10.34 19.99 2.51
C LEU A 88 9.27 20.85 1.83
N LEU A 89 8.35 21.46 2.60
CA LEU A 89 7.31 22.34 2.10
C LEU A 89 7.86 23.57 1.37
N ALA A 90 9.00 24.10 1.81
CA ALA A 90 9.65 25.24 1.16
C ALA A 90 10.30 24.91 -0.20
N ARG A 91 10.32 23.62 -0.61
CA ARG A 91 10.95 23.17 -1.85
C ARG A 91 9.91 22.80 -2.91
N THR A 92 10.30 22.89 -4.19
CA THR A 92 9.42 22.61 -5.32
C THR A 92 9.93 21.50 -6.23
N ASP A 93 11.13 20.99 -5.99
CA ASP A 93 11.72 19.90 -6.77
C ASP A 93 11.02 18.55 -6.50
N GLU A 94 10.99 17.68 -7.52
CA GLU A 94 10.28 16.40 -7.45
C GLU A 94 10.75 15.51 -6.30
N GLU A 95 12.06 15.49 -6.00
CA GLU A 95 12.62 14.68 -4.93
C GLU A 95 12.07 15.11 -3.57
N SER A 96 12.09 16.43 -3.29
CA SER A 96 11.58 16.97 -2.04
C SER A 96 10.07 16.75 -1.90
N ARG A 97 9.33 16.82 -3.00
CA ARG A 97 7.89 16.53 -3.01
C ARG A 97 7.60 15.04 -2.77
N ALA A 98 8.36 14.15 -3.42
CA ALA A 98 8.25 12.72 -3.15
C ALA A 98 8.54 12.39 -1.67
N LYS A 99 9.61 12.99 -1.11
CA LYS A 99 9.97 12.83 0.30
C LYS A 99 8.90 13.40 1.24
N LEU A 100 8.24 14.52 0.87
CA LEU A 100 7.13 15.09 1.64
C LEU A 100 5.93 14.14 1.69
N ILE A 101 5.54 13.55 0.54
CA ILE A 101 4.45 12.57 0.46
C ILE A 101 4.71 11.42 1.45
N PHE A 102 5.91 10.85 1.43
CA PHE A 102 6.23 9.74 2.33
C PHE A 102 6.38 10.19 3.79
N PHE A 103 6.92 11.38 4.02
CA PHE A 103 6.99 11.94 5.36
C PHE A 103 5.59 12.12 5.96
N ASP A 104 4.66 12.68 5.19
CA ASP A 104 3.29 12.93 5.62
C ASP A 104 2.53 11.61 5.89
N LEU A 105 2.68 10.58 5.03
CA LEU A 105 2.15 9.24 5.29
C LEU A 105 2.69 8.60 6.59
N MET A 106 3.88 8.99 7.01
CA MET A 106 4.54 8.48 8.22
C MET A 106 4.12 9.21 9.49
N HIS A 107 3.50 10.38 9.39
CA HIS A 107 3.25 11.28 10.51
C HIS A 107 1.78 11.69 10.65
N GLU A 108 0.86 10.82 10.21
CA GLU A 108 -0.59 11.04 10.35
C GLU A 108 -1.09 12.29 9.59
N HIS A 109 -0.49 12.55 8.41
CA HIS A 109 -0.88 13.62 7.49
C HIS A 109 -1.29 13.01 6.13
N GLU A 110 -2.13 11.97 6.16
CA GLU A 110 -2.49 11.18 4.98
C GLU A 110 -3.24 12.02 3.93
N ASP A 111 -4.08 12.96 4.38
CA ASP A 111 -4.82 13.84 3.47
C ASP A 111 -3.88 14.73 2.66
N GLU A 112 -2.87 15.30 3.31
CA GLU A 112 -1.84 16.12 2.68
C GLU A 112 -0.95 15.29 1.76
N ALA A 113 -0.60 14.07 2.17
CA ALA A 113 0.19 13.14 1.34
C ALA A 113 -0.53 12.79 0.05
N VAL A 114 -1.83 12.45 0.12
CA VAL A 114 -2.65 12.13 -1.06
C VAL A 114 -2.83 13.37 -1.94
N ALA A 115 -3.14 14.53 -1.35
CA ALA A 115 -3.30 15.77 -2.10
C ALA A 115 -2.01 16.13 -2.84
N GLU A 116 -0.85 16.01 -2.19
CA GLU A 116 0.45 16.29 -2.81
C GLU A 116 0.79 15.28 -3.90
N PHE A 117 0.53 13.98 -3.68
CA PHE A 117 0.72 12.95 -4.71
C PHE A 117 -0.11 13.25 -5.95
N LYS A 118 -1.39 13.56 -5.80
CA LYS A 118 -2.27 13.92 -6.92
C LYS A 118 -1.80 15.19 -7.64
N ARG A 119 -1.41 16.20 -6.89
CA ARG A 119 -0.86 17.44 -7.45
C ARG A 119 0.38 17.17 -8.31
N MET A 120 1.29 16.32 -7.82
CA MET A 120 2.51 15.96 -8.57
C MET A 120 2.18 15.12 -9.80
N SER A 121 1.29 14.14 -9.69
CA SER A 121 0.87 13.29 -10.82
C SER A 121 0.18 14.09 -11.93
N MET A 122 -0.60 15.12 -11.59
CA MET A 122 -1.29 15.97 -12.58
C MET A 122 -0.36 16.99 -13.24
N ASN A 123 0.55 17.59 -12.48
CA ASN A 123 1.33 18.74 -12.96
C ASN A 123 2.69 18.38 -13.55
N HIS A 124 3.17 17.16 -13.28
CA HIS A 124 4.49 16.71 -13.74
C HIS A 124 4.35 15.43 -14.55
N ALA A 125 4.30 15.56 -15.87
CA ALA A 125 4.25 14.42 -16.78
C ALA A 125 5.47 13.51 -16.54
N GLY A 126 5.20 12.27 -16.12
CA GLY A 126 6.24 11.29 -15.81
C GLY A 126 6.75 11.31 -14.37
N PHE A 127 6.09 12.01 -13.44
CA PHE A 127 6.37 11.89 -12.03
C PHE A 127 6.26 10.43 -11.56
N ARG A 128 7.30 9.92 -10.93
CA ARG A 128 7.34 8.54 -10.41
C ARG A 128 7.96 8.54 -9.02
N LEU A 129 7.15 8.22 -8.02
CA LEU A 129 7.63 8.07 -6.64
C LEU A 129 8.80 7.09 -6.53
N ALA A 130 8.71 5.95 -7.22
CA ALA A 130 9.74 4.91 -7.21
C ALA A 130 11.15 5.40 -7.58
N LYS A 131 11.28 6.54 -8.27
CA LYS A 131 12.58 7.11 -8.67
C LYS A 131 13.40 7.61 -7.47
N TRP A 132 12.73 8.01 -6.39
CA TRP A 132 13.32 8.76 -5.28
C TRP A 132 13.54 7.92 -4.01
N PHE A 133 13.23 6.63 -4.07
CA PHE A 133 13.29 5.73 -2.92
C PHE A 133 14.00 4.44 -3.27
N THR A 134 14.44 3.72 -2.24
CA THR A 134 14.82 2.33 -2.43
C THR A 134 13.59 1.53 -2.87
N ARG A 135 13.80 0.38 -3.49
CA ARG A 135 12.71 -0.49 -3.93
C ARG A 135 11.84 -0.91 -2.75
N GLU A 136 12.46 -1.28 -1.65
CA GLU A 136 11.80 -1.69 -0.41
C GLU A 136 10.95 -0.56 0.17
N ASP A 137 11.52 0.63 0.30
CA ASP A 137 10.80 1.79 0.81
C ASP A 137 9.61 2.15 -0.09
N PHE A 138 9.80 2.13 -1.41
CA PHE A 138 8.70 2.38 -2.34
C PHE A 138 7.60 1.32 -2.21
N MET A 139 7.94 0.03 -2.09
CA MET A 139 6.94 -1.03 -1.94
C MET A 139 6.14 -0.88 -0.65
N ASP A 140 6.81 -0.55 0.46
CA ASP A 140 6.15 -0.34 1.75
C ASP A 140 5.26 0.91 1.76
N TYR A 141 5.80 2.06 1.40
CA TYR A 141 5.06 3.34 1.45
C TYR A 141 4.09 3.49 0.28
N GLY A 142 4.42 2.95 -0.88
CA GLY A 142 3.53 2.91 -2.03
C GLY A 142 2.28 2.08 -1.76
N PHE A 143 2.42 0.98 -1.00
CA PHE A 143 1.26 0.18 -0.59
C PHE A 143 0.34 0.97 0.37
N ILE A 144 0.91 1.67 1.36
CA ILE A 144 0.15 2.53 2.27
C ILE A 144 -0.54 3.65 1.49
N LEU A 145 0.17 4.31 0.58
CA LEU A 145 -0.42 5.35 -0.25
C LEU A 145 -1.57 4.80 -1.11
N ALA A 146 -1.45 3.58 -1.63
CA ALA A 146 -2.53 2.94 -2.37
C ALA A 146 -3.77 2.67 -1.49
N GLU A 147 -3.58 2.23 -0.23
CA GLU A 147 -4.67 2.09 0.73
C GLU A 147 -5.36 3.44 1.00
N GLU A 148 -4.58 4.51 1.21
CA GLU A 148 -5.11 5.86 1.46
C GLU A 148 -5.84 6.45 0.25
N LEU A 149 -5.37 6.18 -0.96
CA LEU A 149 -6.07 6.52 -2.19
C LEU A 149 -7.40 5.78 -2.32
N ILE A 150 -7.45 4.48 -1.99
CA ILE A 150 -8.69 3.70 -1.99
C ILE A 150 -9.72 4.26 -1.00
N LEU A 151 -9.28 4.67 0.19
CA LEU A 151 -10.16 5.27 1.19
C LEU A 151 -10.79 6.60 0.72
N ARG A 152 -10.16 7.27 -0.26
CA ARG A 152 -10.62 8.54 -0.84
C ARG A 152 -11.22 8.39 -2.23
N ASP A 153 -11.59 7.17 -2.62
CA ASP A 153 -12.20 6.84 -3.91
C ASP A 153 -11.31 7.08 -5.14
N GLU A 154 -9.99 7.25 -4.94
CA GLU A 154 -8.99 7.47 -6.01
C GLU A 154 -8.47 6.14 -6.58
N TYR A 155 -9.40 5.36 -7.10
CA TYR A 155 -9.18 3.95 -7.43
C TYR A 155 -8.19 3.70 -8.57
N TYR A 156 -8.18 4.58 -9.58
CA TYR A 156 -7.23 4.45 -10.69
C TYR A 156 -5.78 4.66 -10.22
N ASP A 157 -5.53 5.73 -9.48
CA ASP A 157 -4.19 6.03 -8.97
C ASP A 157 -3.71 4.95 -7.99
N ALA A 158 -4.62 4.45 -7.14
CA ALA A 158 -4.34 3.33 -6.25
C ALA A 158 -3.94 2.08 -7.04
N PHE A 159 -4.67 1.73 -8.10
CA PHE A 159 -4.35 0.57 -8.93
C PHE A 159 -3.00 0.74 -9.63
N VAL A 160 -2.68 1.91 -10.16
CA VAL A 160 -1.38 2.19 -10.81
C VAL A 160 -0.20 1.99 -9.83
N LEU A 161 -0.35 2.36 -8.56
CA LEU A 161 0.66 2.07 -7.53
C LEU A 161 0.75 0.57 -7.23
N LEU A 162 -0.40 -0.09 -7.04
CA LEU A 162 -0.43 -1.54 -6.78
C LEU A 162 0.17 -2.34 -7.96
N GLU A 163 -0.08 -1.94 -9.20
CA GLU A 163 0.55 -2.53 -10.38
C GLU A 163 2.08 -2.44 -10.30
N GLN A 164 2.62 -1.26 -9.97
CA GLN A 164 4.07 -1.08 -9.86
C GLN A 164 4.65 -1.99 -8.77
N ILE A 165 3.99 -2.08 -7.62
CA ILE A 165 4.39 -2.95 -6.52
C ILE A 165 4.35 -4.42 -6.95
N ILE A 166 3.28 -4.88 -7.61
CA ILE A 166 3.14 -6.26 -8.10
C ILE A 166 4.26 -6.59 -9.10
N ARG A 167 4.55 -5.69 -10.05
CA ARG A 167 5.63 -5.88 -11.02
C ARG A 167 7.01 -5.93 -10.34
N MET A 168 7.23 -5.12 -9.31
CA MET A 168 8.47 -5.15 -8.52
C MET A 168 8.60 -6.44 -7.72
N GLU A 169 7.55 -6.89 -7.04
CA GLU A 169 7.59 -8.13 -6.26
C GLU A 169 7.93 -9.36 -7.11
N ARG A 170 7.45 -9.42 -8.36
CA ARG A 170 7.76 -10.52 -9.28
C ARG A 170 9.22 -10.57 -9.72
N THR A 171 9.91 -9.43 -9.72
CA THR A 171 11.32 -9.37 -10.05
C THR A 171 12.22 -9.45 -8.82
N TYR A 172 11.67 -9.14 -7.65
CA TYR A 172 12.39 -9.06 -6.39
C TYR A 172 11.46 -9.39 -5.23
N GLU A 173 11.47 -10.62 -4.79
CA GLU A 173 10.61 -11.17 -3.74
C GLU A 173 10.87 -10.51 -2.38
N TYR A 174 10.20 -9.38 -2.13
CA TYR A 174 10.31 -8.61 -0.89
C TYR A 174 9.19 -8.91 0.08
N PHE A 175 7.94 -8.80 -0.37
CA PHE A 175 6.75 -9.02 0.46
C PHE A 175 6.51 -10.50 0.78
N ARG A 176 6.82 -11.41 -0.13
CA ARG A 176 6.65 -12.86 0.05
C ARG A 176 5.26 -13.23 0.60
N LEU A 177 5.17 -13.56 1.91
CA LEU A 177 3.93 -13.96 2.57
C LEU A 177 2.85 -12.88 2.57
N PHE A 178 3.22 -11.61 2.46
CA PHE A 178 2.28 -10.49 2.37
C PHE A 178 1.81 -10.22 0.93
N PHE A 179 2.49 -10.78 -0.07
CA PHE A 179 2.15 -10.55 -1.47
C PHE A 179 0.72 -10.96 -1.87
N PRO A 180 0.13 -12.05 -1.35
CA PRO A 180 -1.28 -12.36 -1.58
C PRO A 180 -2.24 -11.23 -1.18
N GLU A 181 -1.97 -10.50 -0.09
CA GLU A 181 -2.79 -9.36 0.33
C GLU A 181 -2.73 -8.20 -0.67
N VAL A 182 -1.55 -7.94 -1.24
CA VAL A 182 -1.37 -6.94 -2.31
C VAL A 182 -2.18 -7.33 -3.54
N MET A 183 -2.11 -8.61 -3.95
CA MET A 183 -2.88 -9.14 -5.08
C MET A 183 -4.39 -9.08 -4.84
N ASP A 184 -4.83 -9.39 -3.63
CA ASP A 184 -6.26 -9.37 -3.26
C ASP A 184 -6.81 -7.94 -3.20
N LEU A 185 -6.01 -6.99 -2.70
CA LEU A 185 -6.38 -5.57 -2.71
C LEU A 185 -6.53 -5.06 -4.15
N ALA A 186 -5.55 -5.32 -5.02
CA ALA A 186 -5.60 -4.94 -6.43
C ALA A 186 -6.80 -5.59 -7.14
N ARG A 187 -7.06 -6.88 -6.90
CA ARG A 187 -8.23 -7.60 -7.43
C ARG A 187 -9.54 -6.97 -6.97
N THR A 188 -9.62 -6.56 -5.71
CA THR A 188 -10.81 -5.92 -5.13
C THR A 188 -11.09 -4.57 -5.79
N VAL A 189 -10.06 -3.76 -5.99
CA VAL A 189 -10.18 -2.48 -6.71
C VAL A 189 -10.67 -2.70 -8.13
N LEU A 190 -10.03 -3.59 -8.88
CA LEU A 190 -10.39 -3.87 -10.29
C LEU A 190 -11.80 -4.41 -10.46
N LYS A 191 -12.28 -5.26 -9.54
CA LYS A 191 -13.60 -5.88 -9.64
C LYS A 191 -14.74 -5.00 -9.15
N TYR A 192 -14.51 -4.25 -8.09
CA TYR A 192 -15.62 -3.65 -7.34
C TYR A 192 -15.55 -2.13 -7.23
N ARG A 193 -14.42 -1.51 -7.64
CA ARG A 193 -14.21 -0.07 -7.45
C ARG A 193 -13.94 0.70 -8.74
N ILE A 194 -13.52 0.06 -9.81
CA ILE A 194 -13.22 0.73 -11.10
C ILE A 194 -14.51 1.02 -11.88
N ASP A 195 -15.34 0.00 -12.15
CA ASP A 195 -16.50 0.13 -13.05
C ASP A 195 -17.53 1.12 -12.50
N GLY A 196 -17.83 2.15 -13.29
CA GLY A 196 -18.78 3.21 -12.96
C GLY A 196 -18.31 4.21 -11.88
N LYS A 197 -17.07 4.07 -11.38
CA LYS A 197 -16.47 5.02 -10.43
C LYS A 197 -15.39 5.90 -11.08
N VAL A 198 -14.74 5.38 -12.10
CA VAL A 198 -13.83 6.15 -12.96
C VAL A 198 -14.43 6.24 -14.37
N ASN A 199 -13.92 7.15 -15.21
CA ASN A 199 -14.37 7.19 -16.59
C ASN A 199 -13.98 5.91 -17.36
N ASP A 200 -14.68 5.63 -18.46
CA ASP A 200 -14.49 4.40 -19.21
C ASP A 200 -13.07 4.23 -19.79
N GLU A 201 -12.38 5.31 -20.13
CA GLU A 201 -11.02 5.26 -20.63
C GLU A 201 -10.03 4.79 -19.57
N LEU A 202 -10.10 5.34 -18.36
CA LEU A 202 -9.27 4.91 -17.23
C LEU A 202 -9.64 3.50 -16.75
N ALA A 203 -10.91 3.15 -16.83
CA ALA A 203 -11.36 1.80 -16.52
C ALA A 203 -10.77 0.77 -17.49
N LEU A 204 -10.80 1.05 -18.78
CA LEU A 204 -10.17 0.21 -19.81
C LEU A 204 -8.67 0.09 -19.59
N ASP A 205 -7.95 1.21 -19.40
CA ASP A 205 -6.51 1.18 -19.10
C ASP A 205 -6.21 0.31 -17.86
N SER A 206 -7.03 0.39 -16.82
CA SER A 206 -6.84 -0.44 -15.63
C SER A 206 -6.98 -1.93 -15.91
N TRP A 207 -8.02 -2.34 -16.64
CA TRP A 207 -8.24 -3.76 -16.94
C TRP A 207 -7.24 -4.30 -17.98
N GLU A 208 -6.84 -3.51 -18.98
CA GLU A 208 -5.78 -3.88 -19.93
C GLU A 208 -4.47 -4.19 -19.20
N ARG A 209 -4.03 -3.31 -18.31
CA ARG A 209 -2.84 -3.53 -17.46
C ARG A 209 -3.00 -4.75 -16.55
N ALA A 210 -4.21 -4.97 -16.02
CA ALA A 210 -4.49 -6.10 -15.14
C ALA A 210 -4.30 -7.46 -15.83
N LEU A 211 -4.63 -7.59 -17.12
CA LEU A 211 -4.43 -8.81 -17.90
C LEU A 211 -2.95 -9.24 -17.93
N GLU A 212 -2.01 -8.30 -17.84
CA GLU A 212 -0.58 -8.59 -17.79
C GLU A 212 -0.10 -9.00 -16.39
N LEU A 213 -0.92 -8.80 -15.36
CA LEU A 213 -0.55 -9.08 -13.97
C LEU A 213 -0.87 -10.51 -13.52
N GLY A 214 -1.42 -11.37 -14.41
CA GLY A 214 -1.61 -12.80 -14.15
C GLY A 214 -2.43 -13.09 -12.90
N PHE A 215 -3.59 -12.47 -12.78
CA PHE A 215 -4.58 -12.81 -11.75
C PHE A 215 -5.21 -14.20 -11.98
N GLY A 216 -5.05 -14.75 -13.18
CA GLY A 216 -5.53 -16.05 -13.60
C GLY A 216 -6.79 -15.97 -14.46
N ASN A 217 -7.02 -17.01 -15.26
CA ASN A 217 -8.03 -17.06 -16.34
C ASN A 217 -9.43 -16.58 -15.89
N LYS A 218 -9.83 -16.91 -14.66
CA LYS A 218 -11.16 -16.54 -14.14
C LYS A 218 -11.29 -15.02 -13.93
N ASP A 219 -10.24 -14.39 -13.43
CA ASP A 219 -10.21 -12.95 -13.21
C ASP A 219 -10.04 -12.21 -14.54
N ASP A 220 -9.17 -12.72 -15.42
CA ASP A 220 -8.95 -12.17 -16.75
C ASP A 220 -10.24 -12.20 -17.59
N ALA A 221 -10.98 -13.30 -17.55
CA ALA A 221 -12.30 -13.39 -18.18
C ALA A 221 -13.30 -12.39 -17.62
N TYR A 222 -13.25 -12.10 -16.31
CA TYR A 222 -14.06 -11.07 -15.68
C TYR A 222 -13.69 -9.68 -16.20
N PHE A 223 -12.40 -9.34 -16.24
CA PHE A 223 -11.92 -8.05 -16.72
C PHE A 223 -12.28 -7.83 -18.19
N LEU A 224 -12.10 -8.82 -19.04
CA LEU A 224 -12.48 -8.76 -20.46
C LEU A 224 -13.99 -8.48 -20.65
N ARG A 225 -14.87 -9.07 -19.83
CA ARG A 225 -16.31 -8.76 -19.87
C ARG A 225 -16.60 -7.32 -19.46
N LYS A 226 -15.87 -6.79 -18.48
CA LYS A 226 -15.98 -5.38 -18.09
C LYS A 226 -15.49 -4.44 -19.19
N MET A 227 -14.38 -4.78 -19.83
CA MET A 227 -13.86 -4.05 -21.00
C MET A 227 -14.88 -4.05 -22.14
N ALA A 228 -15.49 -5.19 -22.45
CA ALA A 228 -16.56 -5.26 -23.47
C ALA A 228 -17.71 -4.30 -23.17
N GLY A 229 -18.12 -4.20 -21.90
CA GLY A 229 -19.15 -3.26 -21.46
C GLY A 229 -18.73 -1.79 -21.64
N ALA A 230 -17.50 -1.46 -21.29
CA ALA A 230 -16.96 -0.11 -21.47
C ALA A 230 -16.80 0.27 -22.96
N TYR A 231 -16.28 -0.62 -23.79
CA TYR A 231 -16.19 -0.40 -25.26
C TYR A 231 -17.56 -0.16 -25.89
N ARG A 232 -18.62 -0.88 -25.43
CA ARG A 232 -19.99 -0.61 -25.90
C ARG A 232 -20.48 0.76 -25.52
N ARG A 233 -20.20 1.24 -24.30
CA ARG A 233 -20.55 2.61 -23.87
C ARG A 233 -19.84 3.66 -24.69
N LEU A 234 -18.60 3.38 -25.14
CA LEU A 234 -17.81 4.24 -26.03
C LEU A 234 -18.18 4.10 -27.51
N GLY A 235 -19.09 3.18 -27.88
CA GLY A 235 -19.54 2.96 -29.25
C GLY A 235 -18.65 2.03 -30.08
N ASP A 236 -17.64 1.39 -29.51
CA ASP A 236 -16.78 0.40 -30.18
C ASP A 236 -17.29 -1.03 -29.99
N GLU A 237 -18.35 -1.34 -30.73
CA GLU A 237 -18.97 -2.68 -30.69
C GLU A 237 -18.04 -3.78 -31.24
N LYS A 238 -17.11 -3.42 -32.13
CA LYS A 238 -16.18 -4.39 -32.71
C LYS A 238 -15.21 -4.91 -31.66
N THR A 239 -14.55 -4.00 -30.94
CA THR A 239 -13.61 -4.37 -29.86
C THR A 239 -14.35 -5.05 -28.70
N ALA A 240 -15.57 -4.61 -28.39
CA ALA A 240 -16.41 -5.26 -27.37
C ALA A 240 -16.65 -6.74 -27.67
N ARG A 241 -16.95 -7.12 -28.91
CA ARG A 241 -17.12 -8.53 -29.30
C ARG A 241 -15.85 -9.35 -29.15
N ILE A 242 -14.71 -8.79 -29.53
CA ILE A 242 -13.40 -9.45 -29.35
C ILE A 242 -13.16 -9.76 -27.87
N CYS A 243 -13.42 -8.79 -26.99
CA CYS A 243 -13.28 -8.99 -25.55
C CYS A 243 -14.22 -10.10 -25.02
N ASP A 244 -15.48 -10.16 -25.47
CA ASP A 244 -16.44 -11.20 -25.05
C ASP A 244 -16.03 -12.60 -25.56
N GLU A 245 -15.51 -12.69 -26.79
CA GLU A 245 -15.02 -13.94 -27.37
C GLU A 245 -13.83 -14.47 -26.56
N GLU A 246 -12.87 -13.58 -26.23
CA GLU A 246 -11.70 -13.96 -25.45
C GLU A 246 -12.06 -14.31 -24.00
N ALA A 247 -12.97 -13.56 -23.38
CA ALA A 247 -13.50 -13.90 -22.06
C ALA A 247 -14.15 -15.29 -22.02
N SER A 248 -14.83 -15.67 -23.11
CA SER A 248 -15.48 -16.97 -23.23
C SER A 248 -14.46 -18.12 -23.37
N ARG A 249 -13.34 -17.87 -24.04
CA ARG A 249 -12.23 -18.84 -24.18
C ARG A 249 -11.54 -19.12 -22.85
N LEU A 250 -11.34 -18.07 -22.04
CA LEU A 250 -10.69 -18.19 -20.73
C LEU A 250 -11.59 -18.81 -19.65
N ALA A 251 -12.90 -18.81 -19.86
CA ALA A 251 -13.86 -19.34 -18.89
C ALA A 251 -14.05 -20.87 -18.97
N VAL A 252 -13.43 -21.55 -19.96
CA VAL A 252 -13.42 -23.01 -20.13
C VAL A 252 -12.28 -23.63 -19.35
#